data_86de693794732f353c1807265da9d607
#
_entry.id   86de693794732f353c1807265da9d607
#
_cell.length_a   1.000
_cell.length_b   1.000
_cell.length_c   1.000
_cell.angle_alpha   90.00
_cell.angle_beta   90.00
_cell.angle_gamma   90.00
#
_symmetry.space_group_name_H-M   'P 1'
#
loop_
_entity.id
_entity.type
_entity.pdbx_description
1 polymer ?
#
loop_
_entity_poly.entity_id
_entity_poly.type
_entity_poly.pdbx_seq_one_letter_code
_entity_poly.pdbx_strand_id
1 'polypeptide(L)'
;MKIQLKACTAGDADELYAFECDNRRYFEQSIPSRGDDYYVPDIFRERHAALLEEQKHGSSVYFLIKNETGSILGRINLVDRNSIDKSAQLGYRIGQSHTGKGIAKEAVRLLIMHCQKFYIDKVEAKTTDGNFASQKILTHNGFRRVNKEEVVVLHGHRMMLIHYIWAR
;
A
#
# COMPACT_ATOMS: atom_id res chain seq x y z
N MET A 1 7.18 1.87 18.70
CA MET A 1 7.84 2.70 17.65
C MET A 1 6.80 3.65 17.09
N LYS A 2 7.10 4.92 17.16
CA LYS A 2 6.22 5.95 16.58
C LYS A 2 6.48 6.05 15.07
N ILE A 3 5.42 6.03 14.30
CA ILE A 3 5.49 6.19 12.85
C ILE A 3 4.71 7.41 12.39
N GLN A 4 5.01 7.89 11.19
CA GLN A 4 4.27 8.96 10.52
C GLN A 4 4.09 8.61 9.05
N LEU A 5 2.97 9.08 8.48
CA LEU A 5 2.74 9.03 7.06
C LEU A 5 3.20 10.33 6.43
N LYS A 6 4.13 10.25 5.50
CA LYS A 6 4.63 11.39 4.72
C LYS A 6 4.21 11.23 3.26
N ALA A 7 3.58 12.24 2.69
CA ALA A 7 3.27 12.23 1.27
C ALA A 7 4.57 12.07 0.47
N CYS A 8 4.54 11.19 -0.52
CA CYS A 8 5.68 10.91 -1.37
C CYS A 8 6.05 12.14 -2.21
N THR A 9 7.32 12.46 -2.31
CA THR A 9 7.85 13.60 -3.06
C THR A 9 8.92 13.18 -4.04
N ALA A 10 9.31 14.08 -4.95
CA ALA A 10 10.41 13.84 -5.89
C ALA A 10 11.74 13.54 -5.17
N GLY A 11 11.98 14.17 -4.02
CA GLY A 11 13.19 13.97 -3.21
C GLY A 11 13.29 12.59 -2.55
N ASP A 12 12.20 11.81 -2.51
CA ASP A 12 12.21 10.48 -1.91
C ASP A 12 12.65 9.37 -2.90
N ALA A 13 12.86 9.68 -4.18
CA ALA A 13 13.07 8.69 -5.23
C ALA A 13 14.24 7.72 -4.94
N ASP A 14 15.40 8.25 -4.55
CA ASP A 14 16.59 7.43 -4.34
C ASP A 14 16.48 6.55 -3.09
N GLU A 15 15.96 7.07 -1.98
CA GLU A 15 15.74 6.30 -0.75
C GLU A 15 14.67 5.23 -0.97
N LEU A 16 13.60 5.56 -1.69
CA LEU A 16 12.54 4.62 -2.03
C LEU A 16 13.03 3.54 -2.98
N TYR A 17 13.86 3.88 -3.97
CA TYR A 17 14.49 2.90 -4.86
C TYR A 17 15.31 1.88 -4.06
N ALA A 18 16.18 2.35 -3.16
CA ALA A 18 16.97 1.47 -2.30
C ALA A 18 16.06 0.56 -1.45
N PHE A 19 15.03 1.12 -0.83
CA PHE A 19 14.04 0.35 -0.06
C PHE A 19 13.35 -0.75 -0.89
N GLU A 20 12.93 -0.45 -2.12
CA GLU A 20 12.27 -1.42 -3.00
C GLU A 20 13.26 -2.52 -3.46
N CYS A 21 14.50 -2.17 -3.77
CA CYS A 21 15.54 -3.14 -4.13
C CYS A 21 15.86 -4.09 -2.97
N ASP A 22 16.06 -3.55 -1.77
CA ASP A 22 16.40 -4.34 -0.57
C ASP A 22 15.30 -5.32 -0.18
N ASN A 23 14.04 -4.98 -0.46
CA ASN A 23 12.88 -5.79 -0.11
C ASN A 23 12.29 -6.58 -1.28
N ARG A 24 12.88 -6.52 -2.47
CA ARG A 24 12.34 -7.13 -3.69
C ARG A 24 11.98 -8.60 -3.48
N ARG A 25 12.94 -9.42 -3.04
CA ARG A 25 12.74 -10.87 -2.85
C ARG A 25 11.63 -11.16 -1.83
N TYR A 26 11.56 -10.37 -0.78
CA TYR A 26 10.52 -10.52 0.24
C TYR A 26 9.14 -10.17 -0.31
N PHE A 27 9.01 -9.05 -1.00
CA PHE A 27 7.71 -8.63 -1.56
C PHE A 27 7.21 -9.60 -2.64
N GLU A 28 8.08 -10.10 -3.49
CA GLU A 28 7.72 -11.03 -4.58
C GLU A 28 7.26 -12.40 -4.08
N GLN A 29 7.41 -12.72 -2.80
CA GLN A 29 6.84 -13.94 -2.20
C GLN A 29 5.32 -13.89 -2.09
N SER A 30 4.74 -12.71 -1.94
CA SER A 30 3.30 -12.55 -1.66
C SER A 30 2.56 -11.65 -2.65
N ILE A 31 3.27 -10.96 -3.54
CA ILE A 31 2.68 -10.11 -4.59
C ILE A 31 3.35 -10.39 -5.93
N PRO A 32 2.67 -10.14 -7.07
CA PRO A 32 3.28 -10.26 -8.38
C PRO A 32 4.52 -9.37 -8.51
N SER A 33 5.54 -9.87 -9.22
CA SER A 33 6.72 -9.08 -9.56
C SER A 33 6.33 -7.86 -10.40
N ARG A 34 7.02 -6.75 -10.17
CA ARG A 34 6.89 -5.53 -10.99
C ARG A 34 7.70 -5.59 -12.28
N GLY A 35 8.42 -6.69 -12.51
CA GLY A 35 9.35 -6.87 -13.61
C GLY A 35 10.74 -6.34 -13.29
N ASP A 36 11.75 -6.85 -14.00
CA ASP A 36 13.15 -6.50 -13.77
C ASP A 36 13.44 -5.03 -14.11
N ASP A 37 12.77 -4.50 -15.11
CA ASP A 37 12.91 -3.11 -15.56
C ASP A 37 12.51 -2.10 -14.47
N TYR A 38 11.59 -2.44 -13.59
CA TYR A 38 11.23 -1.58 -12.46
C TYR A 38 12.44 -1.25 -11.57
N TYR A 39 13.41 -2.16 -11.49
CA TYR A 39 14.62 -2.02 -10.68
C TYR A 39 15.81 -1.45 -11.45
N VAL A 40 15.59 -0.93 -12.65
CA VAL A 40 16.56 -0.10 -13.38
C VAL A 40 16.40 1.34 -12.89
N PRO A 41 17.46 2.02 -12.41
CA PRO A 41 17.34 3.33 -11.75
C PRO A 41 16.57 4.38 -12.53
N ASP A 42 16.86 4.51 -13.83
CA ASP A 42 16.19 5.52 -14.67
C ASP A 42 14.71 5.20 -14.89
N ILE A 43 14.37 3.94 -15.10
CA ILE A 43 12.97 3.49 -15.26
C ILE A 43 12.22 3.70 -13.93
N PHE A 44 12.86 3.39 -12.80
CA PHE A 44 12.26 3.65 -11.50
C PHE A 44 11.93 5.14 -11.30
N ARG A 45 12.85 6.03 -11.66
CA ARG A 45 12.64 7.48 -11.55
C ARG A 45 11.50 7.95 -12.43
N GLU A 46 11.40 7.45 -13.66
CA GLU A 46 10.28 7.77 -14.57
C GLU A 46 8.94 7.32 -13.98
N ARG A 47 8.86 6.10 -13.46
CA ARG A 47 7.65 5.58 -12.81
C ARG A 47 7.31 6.34 -11.53
N HIS A 48 8.32 6.74 -10.75
CA HIS A 48 8.13 7.57 -9.57
C HIS A 48 7.56 8.95 -9.94
N ALA A 49 8.09 9.58 -10.99
CA ALA A 49 7.56 10.84 -11.49
C ALA A 49 6.10 10.72 -11.98
N ALA A 50 5.76 9.64 -12.69
CA ALA A 50 4.38 9.36 -13.12
C ALA A 50 3.43 9.20 -11.93
N LEU A 51 3.86 8.51 -10.88
CA LEU A 51 3.11 8.33 -9.63
C LEU A 51 2.85 9.68 -8.94
N LEU A 52 3.83 10.58 -8.94
CA LEU A 52 3.66 11.93 -8.38
C LEU A 52 2.68 12.78 -9.21
N GLU A 53 2.65 12.62 -10.53
CA GLU A 53 1.64 13.26 -11.37
C GLU A 53 0.22 12.75 -11.07
N GLU A 54 0.03 11.44 -10.87
CA GLU A 54 -1.25 10.90 -10.40
C GLU A 54 -1.69 11.51 -9.07
N GLN A 55 -0.76 11.65 -8.14
CA GLN A 55 -1.01 12.28 -6.83
C GLN A 55 -1.39 13.75 -7.00
N LYS A 56 -0.70 14.49 -7.84
CA LYS A 56 -0.99 15.90 -8.14
C LYS A 56 -2.38 16.09 -8.77
N HIS A 57 -2.79 15.19 -9.66
CA HIS A 57 -4.12 15.20 -10.28
C HIS A 57 -5.21 14.64 -9.36
N GLY A 58 -4.85 14.09 -8.21
CA GLY A 58 -5.79 13.61 -7.20
C GLY A 58 -6.39 12.24 -7.46
N SER A 59 -5.94 11.50 -8.47
CA SER A 59 -6.41 10.12 -8.73
C SER A 59 -5.86 9.10 -7.72
N SER A 60 -4.75 9.41 -7.08
CA SER A 60 -4.10 8.55 -6.09
C SER A 60 -3.46 9.38 -4.99
N VAL A 61 -3.20 8.75 -3.85
CA VAL A 61 -2.41 9.32 -2.75
C VAL A 61 -1.38 8.29 -2.33
N TYR A 62 -0.12 8.69 -2.31
CA TYR A 62 1.00 7.82 -1.98
C TYR A 62 1.73 8.33 -0.74
N PHE A 63 1.80 7.49 0.29
CA PHE A 63 2.52 7.80 1.52
C PHE A 63 3.70 6.86 1.73
N LEU A 64 4.77 7.42 2.23
CA LEU A 64 5.85 6.68 2.86
C LEU A 64 5.55 6.55 4.36
N ILE A 65 5.73 5.35 4.88
CA ILE A 65 5.66 5.08 6.32
C ILE A 65 7.08 5.28 6.84
N LYS A 66 7.29 6.34 7.61
CA LYS A 66 8.60 6.69 8.15
C LYS A 66 8.62 6.61 9.68
N ASN A 67 9.78 6.27 10.23
CA ASN A 67 10.02 6.33 11.67
C ASN A 67 10.42 7.76 12.11
N GLU A 68 10.75 7.92 13.37
CA GLU A 68 11.15 9.21 13.95
C GLU A 68 12.46 9.76 13.39
N THR A 69 13.34 8.89 12.88
CA THR A 69 14.59 9.31 12.23
C THR A 69 14.42 9.63 10.74
N GLY A 70 13.21 9.43 10.19
CA GLY A 70 12.90 9.67 8.79
C GLY A 70 13.13 8.50 7.86
N SER A 71 13.62 7.35 8.36
CA SER A 71 13.86 6.16 7.53
C SER A 71 12.55 5.52 7.04
N ILE A 72 12.55 5.03 5.81
CA ILE A 72 11.41 4.36 5.20
C ILE A 72 11.24 2.96 5.79
N LEU A 73 10.07 2.69 6.37
CA LEU A 73 9.67 1.38 6.91
C LEU A 73 8.74 0.65 5.98
N GLY A 74 8.05 1.36 5.10
CA GLY A 74 7.06 0.83 4.18
C GLY A 74 6.38 1.91 3.35
N ARG A 75 5.36 1.47 2.61
CA ARG A 75 4.50 2.33 1.78
C ARG A 75 3.05 2.02 2.07
N ILE A 76 2.19 3.04 1.93
CA ILE A 76 0.73 2.89 2.01
C ILE A 76 0.06 3.86 1.06
N ASN A 77 -0.91 3.40 0.30
CA ASN A 77 -1.49 4.14 -0.82
C ASN A 77 -3.01 4.04 -0.82
N LEU A 78 -3.64 5.10 -1.32
CA LEU A 78 -5.01 5.08 -1.80
C LEU A 78 -4.97 5.36 -3.30
N VAL A 79 -5.37 4.38 -4.11
CA VAL A 79 -5.37 4.48 -5.57
C VAL A 79 -6.79 4.34 -6.12
N ASP A 80 -6.96 4.59 -7.41
CA ASP A 80 -8.24 4.48 -8.10
C ASP A 80 -9.36 5.26 -7.39
N ARG A 81 -9.06 6.50 -6.99
CA ARG A 81 -10.04 7.36 -6.34
C ARG A 81 -11.18 7.66 -7.29
N ASN A 82 -12.38 7.38 -6.82
CA ASN A 82 -13.61 7.71 -7.51
C ASN A 82 -14.37 8.81 -6.75
N SER A 83 -14.52 9.97 -7.38
CA SER A 83 -15.17 11.13 -6.77
C SER A 83 -16.70 11.01 -6.70
N ILE A 84 -17.30 10.14 -7.50
CA ILE A 84 -18.75 9.94 -7.55
C ILE A 84 -19.22 9.16 -6.32
N ASP A 85 -18.62 8.00 -6.07
CA ASP A 85 -18.95 7.15 -4.91
C ASP A 85 -18.00 7.36 -3.71
N LYS A 86 -17.08 8.31 -3.83
CA LYS A 86 -16.10 8.70 -2.80
C LYS A 86 -15.30 7.52 -2.28
N SER A 87 -14.87 6.65 -3.18
CA SER A 87 -14.12 5.44 -2.88
C SER A 87 -12.67 5.51 -3.29
N ALA A 88 -11.86 4.63 -2.72
CA ALA A 88 -10.48 4.38 -3.12
C ALA A 88 -10.05 2.94 -2.77
N GLN A 89 -9.00 2.46 -3.41
CA GLN A 89 -8.38 1.17 -3.14
C GLN A 89 -7.18 1.34 -2.23
N LEU A 90 -7.13 0.59 -1.13
CA LEU A 90 -6.00 0.55 -0.22
C LEU A 90 -4.96 -0.48 -0.67
N GLY A 91 -3.70 -0.06 -0.71
CA GLY A 91 -2.55 -0.94 -0.82
C GLY A 91 -1.47 -0.56 0.19
N TYR A 92 -0.78 -1.52 0.77
CA TYR A 92 0.37 -1.28 1.64
C TYR A 92 1.37 -2.42 1.62
N ARG A 93 2.61 -2.10 1.93
CA ARG A 93 3.69 -3.07 2.17
C ARG A 93 4.67 -2.54 3.21
N ILE A 94 5.20 -3.44 4.01
CA ILE A 94 6.18 -3.16 5.06
C ILE A 94 7.47 -3.90 4.73
N GLY A 95 8.62 -3.23 4.89
CA GLY A 95 9.92 -3.88 4.71
C GLY A 95 10.11 -5.07 5.64
N GLN A 96 10.79 -6.10 5.18
CA GLN A 96 10.93 -7.38 5.88
C GLN A 96 11.41 -7.23 7.31
N SER A 97 12.43 -6.40 7.54
CA SER A 97 13.01 -6.14 8.86
C SER A 97 12.07 -5.40 9.84
N HIS A 98 10.95 -4.90 9.33
CA HIS A 98 9.97 -4.10 10.08
C HIS A 98 8.64 -4.82 10.29
N THR A 99 8.49 -6.03 9.79
CA THR A 99 7.28 -6.85 9.98
C THR A 99 7.10 -7.30 11.43
N GLY A 100 5.88 -7.66 11.82
CA GLY A 100 5.57 -8.14 13.17
C GLY A 100 5.59 -7.09 14.28
N LYS A 101 5.87 -5.83 13.97
CA LYS A 101 6.01 -4.71 14.93
C LYS A 101 4.76 -3.80 15.02
N GLY A 102 3.65 -4.21 14.44
CA GLY A 102 2.41 -3.42 14.44
C GLY A 102 2.38 -2.23 13.49
N ILE A 103 3.43 -2.02 12.69
CA ILE A 103 3.59 -0.84 11.81
C ILE A 103 2.47 -0.74 10.79
N ALA A 104 2.14 -1.84 10.09
CA ALA A 104 1.05 -1.84 9.10
C ALA A 104 -0.30 -1.51 9.73
N LYS A 105 -0.58 -2.08 10.91
CA LYS A 105 -1.82 -1.81 11.66
C LYS A 105 -1.96 -0.31 11.97
N GLU A 106 -0.91 0.30 12.47
CA GLU A 106 -0.88 1.72 12.79
C GLU A 106 -0.94 2.61 11.53
N ALA A 107 -0.24 2.22 10.47
CA ALA A 107 -0.26 2.95 9.21
C ALA A 107 -1.68 2.99 8.59
N VAL A 108 -2.39 1.86 8.60
CA VAL A 108 -3.78 1.79 8.13
C VAL A 108 -4.68 2.68 9.00
N ARG A 109 -4.53 2.64 10.32
CA ARG A 109 -5.26 3.52 11.24
C ARG A 109 -5.06 5.00 10.91
N LEU A 110 -3.80 5.42 10.74
CA LEU A 110 -3.47 6.79 10.38
C LEU A 110 -4.04 7.19 9.02
N LEU A 111 -3.99 6.30 8.03
CA LEU A 111 -4.53 6.55 6.70
C LEU A 111 -6.05 6.77 6.74
N ILE A 112 -6.78 5.94 7.47
CA ILE A 112 -8.24 6.08 7.64
C ILE A 112 -8.59 7.44 8.24
N MET A 113 -7.81 7.93 9.19
CA MET A 113 -8.01 9.27 9.75
C MET A 113 -7.80 10.39 8.72
N HIS A 114 -7.00 10.14 7.67
CA HIS A 114 -6.77 11.10 6.60
C HIS A 114 -7.85 11.06 5.50
N CYS A 115 -8.66 10.00 5.42
CA CYS A 115 -9.66 9.82 4.36
C CYS A 115 -10.61 11.01 4.24
N GLN A 116 -11.00 11.62 5.36
CA GLN A 116 -11.86 12.80 5.36
C GLN A 116 -11.24 13.98 4.58
N LYS A 117 -9.93 14.19 4.71
CA LYS A 117 -9.22 15.28 4.01
C LYS A 117 -9.18 15.07 2.50
N PHE A 118 -9.36 13.82 2.06
CA PHE A 118 -9.38 13.44 0.64
C PHE A 118 -10.79 13.22 0.11
N TYR A 119 -11.83 13.52 0.91
CA TYR A 119 -13.24 13.28 0.56
C TYR A 119 -13.51 11.81 0.19
N ILE A 120 -12.89 10.87 0.91
CA ILE A 120 -13.06 9.44 0.76
C ILE A 120 -13.92 8.93 1.91
N ASP A 121 -15.06 8.34 1.58
CA ASP A 121 -16.02 7.77 2.54
C ASP A 121 -16.00 6.24 2.53
N LYS A 122 -15.43 5.61 1.49
CA LYS A 122 -15.32 4.16 1.34
C LYS A 122 -13.91 3.78 0.90
N VAL A 123 -13.31 2.80 1.59
CA VAL A 123 -12.00 2.25 1.23
C VAL A 123 -12.16 0.75 1.01
N GLU A 124 -11.73 0.29 -0.16
CA GLU A 124 -11.70 -1.12 -0.51
C GLU A 124 -10.29 -1.67 -0.36
N ALA A 125 -10.16 -2.91 0.09
CA ALA A 125 -8.89 -3.60 0.21
C ALA A 125 -9.04 -5.06 -0.21
N LYS A 126 -7.97 -5.62 -0.76
CA LYS A 126 -7.91 -7.03 -1.16
C LYS A 126 -6.71 -7.68 -0.51
N THR A 127 -6.86 -8.92 -0.10
CA THR A 127 -5.75 -9.75 0.38
C THR A 127 -6.00 -11.21 0.04
N THR A 128 -4.96 -12.02 -0.02
CA THR A 128 -5.12 -13.45 -0.26
C THR A 128 -5.66 -14.18 0.97
N ASP A 129 -6.32 -15.29 0.75
CA ASP A 129 -6.87 -16.16 1.80
C ASP A 129 -5.80 -16.70 2.77
N GLY A 130 -4.56 -16.87 2.30
CA GLY A 130 -3.41 -17.28 3.12
C GLY A 130 -2.73 -16.14 3.88
N ASN A 131 -3.04 -14.87 3.58
CA ASN A 131 -2.41 -13.72 4.24
C ASN A 131 -3.18 -13.31 5.50
N PHE A 132 -3.11 -14.16 6.53
CA PHE A 132 -3.80 -13.91 7.81
C PHE A 132 -3.37 -12.61 8.50
N ALA A 133 -2.11 -12.21 8.34
CA ALA A 133 -1.62 -10.96 8.92
C ALA A 133 -2.37 -9.75 8.36
N SER A 134 -2.51 -9.67 7.03
CA SER A 134 -3.27 -8.60 6.37
C SER A 134 -4.76 -8.64 6.76
N GLN A 135 -5.37 -9.82 6.79
CA GLN A 135 -6.77 -9.97 7.21
C GLN A 135 -7.00 -9.42 8.62
N LYS A 136 -6.11 -9.73 9.57
CA LYS A 136 -6.18 -9.21 10.94
C LYS A 136 -5.99 -7.70 11.00
N ILE A 137 -5.08 -7.14 10.21
CA ILE A 137 -4.84 -5.70 10.13
C ILE A 137 -6.09 -4.97 9.65
N LEU A 138 -6.70 -5.46 8.58
CA LEU A 138 -7.91 -4.87 7.99
C LEU A 138 -9.09 -4.94 8.98
N THR A 139 -9.37 -6.12 9.54
CA THR A 139 -10.45 -6.30 10.52
C THR A 139 -10.25 -5.42 11.76
N HIS A 140 -9.02 -5.32 12.28
CA HIS A 140 -8.71 -4.48 13.43
C HIS A 140 -8.99 -2.99 13.16
N ASN A 141 -8.83 -2.55 11.91
CA ASN A 141 -9.08 -1.18 11.48
C ASN A 141 -10.51 -0.93 11.00
N GLY A 142 -11.44 -1.84 11.30
CA GLY A 142 -12.86 -1.65 11.00
C GLY A 142 -13.29 -2.03 9.58
N PHE A 143 -12.41 -2.66 8.82
CA PHE A 143 -12.80 -3.23 7.54
C PHE A 143 -13.65 -4.48 7.75
N ARG A 144 -14.67 -4.65 6.94
CA ARG A 144 -15.54 -5.81 6.93
C ARG A 144 -15.33 -6.62 5.66
N ARG A 145 -15.22 -7.94 5.79
CA ARG A 145 -15.20 -8.84 4.65
C ARG A 145 -16.53 -8.75 3.92
N VAL A 146 -16.47 -8.66 2.59
CA VAL A 146 -17.65 -8.70 1.72
C VAL A 146 -17.69 -10.02 0.97
N ASN A 147 -18.88 -10.43 0.55
CA ASN A 147 -19.09 -11.67 -0.19
C ASN A 147 -18.71 -11.49 -1.67
N LYS A 148 -17.43 -11.21 -1.89
CA LYS A 148 -16.82 -11.13 -3.21
C LYS A 148 -15.46 -11.80 -3.14
N GLU A 149 -15.27 -12.79 -3.97
CA GLU A 149 -14.04 -13.55 -4.06
C GLU A 149 -13.61 -13.63 -5.52
N GLU A 150 -12.33 -13.60 -5.78
CA GLU A 150 -11.76 -13.81 -7.10
C GLU A 150 -10.53 -14.70 -7.01
N VAL A 151 -10.34 -15.56 -8.00
CA VAL A 151 -9.18 -16.44 -8.08
C VAL A 151 -8.07 -15.70 -8.81
N VAL A 152 -6.88 -15.70 -8.21
CA VAL A 152 -5.65 -15.19 -8.82
C VAL A 152 -4.59 -16.29 -8.86
N VAL A 153 -3.64 -16.15 -9.77
CA VAL A 153 -2.49 -17.08 -9.86
C VAL A 153 -1.24 -16.30 -9.50
N LEU A 154 -0.53 -16.79 -8.49
CA LEU A 154 0.75 -16.24 -8.06
C LEU A 154 1.78 -17.38 -8.01
N HIS A 155 2.90 -17.23 -8.71
CA HIS A 155 3.95 -18.25 -8.82
C HIS A 155 3.42 -19.65 -9.20
N GLY A 156 2.44 -19.70 -10.12
CA GLY A 156 1.82 -20.95 -10.56
C GLY A 156 0.81 -21.55 -9.57
N HIS A 157 0.58 -20.92 -8.42
CA HIS A 157 -0.40 -21.34 -7.42
C HIS A 157 -1.68 -20.50 -7.50
N ARG A 158 -2.83 -21.18 -7.46
CA ARG A 158 -4.14 -20.53 -7.38
C ARG A 158 -4.38 -20.08 -5.95
N MET A 159 -4.72 -18.81 -5.78
CA MET A 159 -5.04 -18.19 -4.50
C MET A 159 -6.37 -17.47 -4.62
N MET A 160 -7.09 -17.38 -3.50
CA MET A 160 -8.33 -16.62 -3.42
C MET A 160 -8.04 -15.20 -2.92
N LEU A 161 -8.46 -14.18 -3.66
CA LEU A 161 -8.53 -12.83 -3.14
C LEU A 161 -9.82 -12.61 -2.37
N ILE A 162 -9.66 -12.18 -1.14
CA ILE A 162 -10.75 -11.80 -0.24
C ILE A 162 -10.87 -10.29 -0.25
N HIS A 163 -12.09 -9.79 -0.41
CA HIS A 163 -12.38 -8.37 -0.45
C HIS A 163 -12.88 -7.85 0.90
N TYR A 164 -12.40 -6.68 1.25
CA TYR A 164 -12.76 -5.95 2.46
C TYR A 164 -13.19 -4.54 2.12
N ILE A 165 -14.13 -4.01 2.87
CA ILE A 165 -14.60 -2.63 2.76
C ILE A 165 -14.60 -2.00 4.14
N TRP A 166 -14.03 -0.79 4.20
CA TRP A 166 -14.25 0.16 5.26
C TRP A 166 -15.18 1.26 4.73
N ALA A 167 -16.18 1.65 5.49
CA ALA A 167 -17.06 2.77 5.20
C ALA A 167 -17.21 3.63 6.45
N ARG A 168 -17.36 4.92 6.21
CA ARG A 168 -17.57 5.93 7.25
C ARG A 168 -18.98 5.90 7.79
#